data_f2eb29163befaa109dbafd0fe74faaac
#
_entry.id   f2eb29163befaa109dbafd0fe74faaac
#
_cell.length_a   1.000
_cell.length_b   1.000
_cell.length_c   1.000
_cell.angle_alpha   90.00
_cell.angle_beta   90.00
_cell.angle_gamma   90.00
#
_symmetry.space_group_name_H-M   'P 1'
#
loop_
_entity.id
_entity.type
_entity.pdbx_description
1 polymer ?
#
loop_
_entity_poly.entity_id
_entity_poly.type
_entity_poly.pdbx_seq_one_letter_code
_entity_poly.pdbx_strand_id
1 'polypeptide(L)'
;MRFEKDALLITSIKRLCMKKLGLLVCLILSTTSVAFAKGDAEAGKAKSLTCSACHGGDGNSLIPMNPKIAGQHEGYLVKQLTEFRLASRTGGKEGRNNAVMNGMSAGLSDQDIADLAAYFSSQDQKAGEAPEDIIEAGQALYRGGNAERGITSCISCHGPNGKGMGLAGFPVISGQHAEYTSSQLKMFRNGTRANSHNGMMADIAAKLTDDDIDVLSKYLSGLY
;
A
#
# COMPACT_ATOMS: atom_id res chain seq x y z
N MET A 1 3.40 65.70 36.29
CA MET A 1 4.45 65.30 35.33
C MET A 1 5.18 63.97 35.64
N ARG A 2 5.33 63.53 36.90
CA ARG A 2 6.04 62.26 37.25
C ARG A 2 5.15 61.01 37.04
N PHE A 3 3.88 61.09 37.43
CA PHE A 3 2.90 59.98 37.32
C PHE A 3 2.58 59.57 35.90
N GLU A 4 2.67 60.46 34.94
CA GLU A 4 2.33 60.18 33.52
C GLU A 4 3.44 59.40 32.81
N LYS A 5 4.69 59.61 33.18
CA LYS A 5 5.84 58.89 32.67
C LYS A 5 5.89 57.42 33.16
N ASP A 6 5.47 57.15 34.38
CA ASP A 6 5.46 55.82 34.97
C ASP A 6 4.36 54.96 34.35
N ALA A 7 3.18 55.51 34.02
CA ALA A 7 2.10 54.83 33.34
C ALA A 7 2.46 54.43 31.89
N LEU A 8 3.19 55.30 31.19
CA LEU A 8 3.67 55.01 29.82
C LEU A 8 4.74 53.91 29.82
N LEU A 9 5.63 53.89 30.80
CA LEU A 9 6.67 52.87 30.93
C LEU A 9 6.07 51.48 31.21
N ILE A 10 5.10 51.39 32.11
CA ILE A 10 4.41 50.11 32.46
C ILE A 10 3.65 49.56 31.26
N THR A 11 3.00 50.42 30.46
CA THR A 11 2.26 50.01 29.27
C THR A 11 3.19 49.51 28.15
N SER A 12 4.37 50.14 28.02
CA SER A 12 5.40 49.71 27.06
C SER A 12 6.00 48.36 27.42
N ILE A 13 6.29 48.13 28.71
CA ILE A 13 6.83 46.83 29.21
C ILE A 13 5.81 45.71 29.03
N LYS A 14 4.52 45.95 29.32
CA LYS A 14 3.45 44.94 29.07
C LYS A 14 3.33 44.56 27.64
N ARG A 15 3.38 45.54 26.70
CA ARG A 15 3.33 45.27 25.23
C ARG A 15 4.56 44.49 24.77
N LEU A 16 5.74 44.74 25.33
CA LEU A 16 6.98 44.02 24.97
C LEU A 16 6.96 42.58 25.48
N CYS A 17 6.49 42.36 26.73
CA CYS A 17 6.31 41.02 27.30
C CYS A 17 5.26 40.18 26.50
N MET A 18 4.13 40.76 26.14
CA MET A 18 3.12 40.06 25.35
C MET A 18 3.61 39.71 23.94
N LYS A 19 4.39 40.60 23.29
CA LYS A 19 5.02 40.29 21.99
C LYS A 19 6.05 39.17 22.09
N LYS A 20 6.88 39.15 23.14
CA LYS A 20 7.86 38.06 23.35
C LYS A 20 7.20 36.73 23.72
N LEU A 21 6.13 36.77 24.52
CA LEU A 21 5.35 35.57 24.87
C LEU A 21 4.62 35.01 23.64
N GLY A 22 4.04 35.85 22.77
CA GLY A 22 3.42 35.46 21.52
C GLY A 22 4.43 34.84 20.55
N LEU A 23 5.64 35.38 20.44
CA LEU A 23 6.72 34.81 19.62
C LEU A 23 7.18 33.45 20.15
N LEU A 24 7.27 33.27 21.47
CA LEU A 24 7.66 32.00 22.08
C LEU A 24 6.60 30.91 21.87
N VAL A 25 5.32 31.27 22.00
CA VAL A 25 4.19 30.34 21.71
C VAL A 25 4.14 29.95 20.26
N CYS A 26 4.36 30.86 19.30
CA CYS A 26 4.46 30.56 17.89
C CYS A 26 5.65 29.65 17.56
N LEU A 27 6.79 29.82 18.24
CA LEU A 27 7.98 28.97 18.02
C LEU A 27 7.78 27.54 18.55
N ILE A 28 7.01 27.36 19.63
CA ILE A 28 6.70 26.02 20.16
C ILE A 28 5.67 25.29 19.31
N LEU A 29 4.71 26.00 18.71
CA LEU A 29 3.71 25.39 17.82
C LEU A 29 4.27 24.94 16.45
N SER A 30 5.41 25.49 16.03
CA SER A 30 6.02 25.14 14.73
C SER A 30 6.87 23.87 14.74
N THR A 31 7.06 23.20 15.88
CA THR A 31 7.94 22.01 15.98
C THR A 31 7.22 20.67 16.03
N THR A 32 5.90 20.65 15.92
CA THR A 32 5.18 19.38 15.72
C THR A 32 5.19 18.98 14.24
N SER A 33 6.38 18.72 13.71
CA SER A 33 6.50 17.92 12.51
C SER A 33 5.98 16.53 12.85
N VAL A 34 4.82 16.17 12.33
CA VAL A 34 4.40 14.76 12.29
C VAL A 34 5.36 14.08 11.32
N ALA A 35 6.51 13.64 11.83
CA ALA A 35 7.37 12.76 11.11
C ALA A 35 6.60 11.45 10.94
N PHE A 36 6.13 11.15 9.75
CA PHE A 36 5.78 9.77 9.43
C PHE A 36 7.03 8.95 9.70
N ALA A 37 6.96 8.09 10.70
CA ALA A 37 8.09 7.28 11.09
C ALA A 37 8.48 6.40 9.90
N LYS A 38 9.73 6.54 9.46
CA LYS A 38 10.31 5.65 8.47
C LYS A 38 10.31 4.24 9.06
N GLY A 39 9.89 3.23 8.28
CA GLY A 39 9.93 1.85 8.72
C GLY A 39 11.37 1.38 8.95
N ASP A 40 11.56 0.55 9.98
CA ASP A 40 12.82 -0.14 10.31
C ASP A 40 12.68 -1.62 9.92
N ALA A 41 13.46 -2.06 8.93
CA ALA A 41 13.41 -3.42 8.41
C ALA A 41 13.85 -4.48 9.44
N GLU A 42 14.79 -4.17 10.33
CA GLU A 42 15.21 -5.10 11.39
C GLU A 42 14.11 -5.27 12.46
N ALA A 43 13.48 -4.16 12.85
CA ALA A 43 12.31 -4.21 13.72
C ALA A 43 11.14 -4.96 13.05
N GLY A 44 10.94 -4.75 11.73
CA GLY A 44 9.95 -5.46 10.92
C GLY A 44 10.22 -6.97 10.86
N LYS A 45 11.47 -7.36 10.67
CA LYS A 45 11.88 -8.77 10.72
C LYS A 45 11.54 -9.44 12.07
N ALA A 46 11.84 -8.77 13.17
CA ALA A 46 11.50 -9.28 14.49
C ALA A 46 9.98 -9.49 14.68
N LYS A 47 9.15 -8.65 14.06
CA LYS A 47 7.68 -8.70 14.13
C LYS A 47 7.05 -9.66 13.11
N SER A 48 7.79 -10.06 12.07
CA SER A 48 7.25 -10.81 10.92
C SER A 48 6.93 -12.29 11.21
N LEU A 49 7.28 -12.81 12.39
CA LEU A 49 7.15 -14.24 12.72
C LEU A 49 5.71 -14.75 12.50
N THR A 50 4.70 -14.00 12.92
CA THR A 50 3.29 -14.39 12.74
C THR A 50 2.86 -14.34 11.27
N CYS A 51 3.46 -13.48 10.46
CA CYS A 51 3.20 -13.35 9.03
C CYS A 51 3.82 -14.50 8.23
N SER A 52 4.96 -14.99 8.72
CA SER A 52 5.79 -16.00 8.05
C SER A 52 5.09 -17.34 7.86
N ALA A 53 4.15 -17.68 8.73
CA ALA A 53 3.37 -18.93 8.63
C ALA A 53 2.57 -19.04 7.32
N CYS A 54 2.13 -17.89 6.78
CA CYS A 54 1.33 -17.83 5.56
C CYS A 54 2.09 -17.25 4.37
N HIS A 55 2.97 -16.27 4.62
CA HIS A 55 3.67 -15.53 3.57
C HIS A 55 5.12 -15.99 3.35
N GLY A 56 5.62 -16.94 4.14
CA GLY A 56 7.04 -17.33 4.15
C GLY A 56 7.90 -16.37 4.97
N GLY A 57 9.03 -16.83 5.47
CA GLY A 57 9.94 -16.03 6.32
C GLY A 57 10.51 -14.80 5.59
N ASP A 58 10.73 -14.95 4.30
CA ASP A 58 11.22 -13.91 3.39
C ASP A 58 10.10 -13.23 2.57
N GLY A 59 8.84 -13.51 2.86
CA GLY A 59 7.71 -12.98 2.11
C GLY A 59 7.42 -13.71 0.79
N ASN A 60 8.13 -14.80 0.48
CA ASN A 60 7.88 -15.65 -0.68
C ASN A 60 7.01 -16.85 -0.28
N SER A 61 5.71 -16.63 -0.18
CA SER A 61 4.76 -17.70 0.13
C SER A 61 4.91 -18.90 -0.79
N LEU A 62 4.82 -20.10 -0.22
CA LEU A 62 4.70 -21.35 -1.00
C LEU A 62 3.24 -21.78 -1.17
N ILE A 63 2.31 -21.06 -0.56
CA ILE A 63 0.87 -21.35 -0.61
C ILE A 63 0.23 -20.49 -1.70
N PRO A 64 -0.30 -21.07 -2.79
CA PRO A 64 -0.78 -20.30 -3.95
C PRO A 64 -1.88 -19.27 -3.65
N MET A 65 -2.70 -19.51 -2.63
CA MET A 65 -3.75 -18.57 -2.20
C MET A 65 -3.23 -17.39 -1.37
N ASN A 66 -2.04 -17.53 -0.77
CA ASN A 66 -1.43 -16.48 0.02
C ASN A 66 -0.42 -15.70 -0.83
N PRO A 67 -0.51 -14.38 -0.90
CA PRO A 67 0.38 -13.63 -1.80
C PRO A 67 1.84 -13.69 -1.36
N LYS A 68 2.72 -13.69 -2.35
CA LYS A 68 4.09 -13.23 -2.16
C LYS A 68 4.07 -11.75 -1.87
N ILE A 69 4.75 -11.33 -0.81
CA ILE A 69 4.85 -9.93 -0.36
C ILE A 69 6.30 -9.43 -0.36
N ALA A 70 7.26 -10.32 -0.65
CA ALA A 70 8.66 -9.98 -0.88
C ALA A 70 8.80 -8.98 -2.06
N GLY A 71 9.63 -7.96 -1.92
CA GLY A 71 9.90 -6.97 -2.96
C GLY A 71 8.70 -6.11 -3.37
N GLN A 72 7.60 -6.19 -2.64
CA GLN A 72 6.46 -5.31 -2.87
C GLN A 72 6.78 -3.89 -2.38
N HIS A 73 6.26 -2.87 -3.04
CA HIS A 73 6.46 -1.49 -2.65
C HIS A 73 6.01 -1.22 -1.21
N GLU A 74 6.88 -0.58 -0.44
CA GLU A 74 6.63 -0.26 0.98
C GLU A 74 5.30 0.48 1.16
N GLY A 75 5.06 1.55 0.38
CA GLY A 75 3.82 2.32 0.45
C GLY A 75 2.56 1.50 0.13
N TYR A 76 2.68 0.49 -0.76
CA TYR A 76 1.57 -0.41 -1.03
C TYR A 76 1.31 -1.36 0.14
N LEU A 77 2.35 -1.91 0.77
CA LEU A 77 2.23 -2.76 1.96
C LEU A 77 1.60 -1.99 3.12
N VAL A 78 2.09 -0.76 3.38
CA VAL A 78 1.51 0.14 4.39
C VAL A 78 0.01 0.35 4.13
N LYS A 79 -0.35 0.71 2.89
CA LYS A 79 -1.75 0.89 2.51
C LYS A 79 -2.58 -0.35 2.79
N GLN A 80 -2.12 -1.54 2.37
CA GLN A 80 -2.90 -2.77 2.53
C GLN A 80 -3.08 -3.14 4.01
N LEU A 81 -2.03 -3.09 4.83
CA LEU A 81 -2.14 -3.40 6.26
C LEU A 81 -3.03 -2.40 6.99
N THR A 82 -2.91 -1.11 6.69
CA THR A 82 -3.77 -0.07 7.25
C THR A 82 -5.25 -0.31 6.91
N GLU A 83 -5.54 -0.70 5.67
CA GLU A 83 -6.92 -0.95 5.24
C GLU A 83 -7.50 -2.26 5.81
N PHE A 84 -6.71 -3.31 5.97
CA PHE A 84 -7.14 -4.50 6.69
C PHE A 84 -7.43 -4.18 8.17
N ARG A 85 -6.58 -3.37 8.82
CA ARG A 85 -6.80 -2.89 10.18
C ARG A 85 -8.07 -2.03 10.29
N LEU A 86 -8.33 -1.18 9.31
CA LEU A 86 -9.56 -0.39 9.25
C LEU A 86 -10.79 -1.30 9.11
N ALA A 87 -10.73 -2.28 8.23
CA ALA A 87 -11.82 -3.25 8.06
C ALA A 87 -12.08 -4.06 9.34
N SER A 88 -11.04 -4.44 10.08
CA SER A 88 -11.19 -5.07 11.39
C SER A 88 -11.98 -4.19 12.38
N ARG A 89 -11.69 -2.89 12.42
CA ARG A 89 -12.33 -1.93 13.34
C ARG A 89 -13.75 -1.57 12.95
N THR A 90 -14.08 -1.64 11.67
CA THR A 90 -15.39 -1.24 11.13
C THR A 90 -16.32 -2.41 10.83
N GLY A 91 -15.90 -3.64 11.17
CA GLY A 91 -16.66 -4.85 10.82
C GLY A 91 -16.74 -5.07 9.31
N GLY A 92 -15.71 -4.68 8.56
CA GLY A 92 -15.62 -4.85 7.11
C GLY A 92 -16.36 -3.80 6.28
N LYS A 93 -16.90 -2.74 6.92
CA LYS A 93 -17.63 -1.68 6.21
C LYS A 93 -16.70 -0.72 5.45
N GLU A 94 -15.50 -0.53 5.95
CA GLU A 94 -14.48 0.33 5.37
C GLU A 94 -13.16 -0.43 5.22
N GLY A 95 -12.30 0.03 4.31
CA GLY A 95 -11.01 -0.56 4.05
C GLY A 95 -11.08 -1.81 3.17
N ARG A 96 -10.05 -2.66 3.25
CA ARG A 96 -9.97 -3.92 2.53
C ARG A 96 -10.44 -5.07 3.41
N ASN A 97 -11.55 -5.70 3.05
CA ASN A 97 -12.10 -6.80 3.85
C ASN A 97 -11.48 -8.15 3.46
N ASN A 98 -10.85 -8.81 4.43
CA ASN A 98 -10.41 -10.20 4.38
C ASN A 98 -10.31 -10.71 5.83
N ALA A 99 -11.13 -11.69 6.20
CA ALA A 99 -11.29 -12.11 7.59
C ALA A 99 -9.95 -12.49 8.27
N VAL A 100 -9.06 -13.19 7.57
CA VAL A 100 -7.75 -13.58 8.09
C VAL A 100 -6.88 -12.34 8.30
N MET A 101 -6.69 -11.52 7.25
CA MET A 101 -5.81 -10.35 7.31
C MET A 101 -6.35 -9.26 8.23
N ASN A 102 -7.68 -9.13 8.36
CA ASN A 102 -8.30 -8.22 9.32
C ASN A 102 -7.90 -8.61 10.76
N GLY A 103 -7.95 -9.90 11.10
CA GLY A 103 -7.50 -10.40 12.39
C GLY A 103 -6.01 -10.18 12.63
N MET A 104 -5.18 -10.49 11.61
CA MET A 104 -3.72 -10.36 11.70
C MET A 104 -3.25 -8.90 11.85
N SER A 105 -3.97 -7.95 11.29
CA SER A 105 -3.60 -6.52 11.33
C SER A 105 -4.28 -5.71 12.44
N ALA A 106 -5.28 -6.26 13.12
CA ALA A 106 -6.11 -5.57 14.10
C ALA A 106 -5.31 -4.84 15.20
N GLY A 107 -4.27 -5.48 15.71
CA GLY A 107 -3.42 -4.99 16.81
C GLY A 107 -2.18 -4.22 16.37
N LEU A 108 -1.91 -4.09 15.07
CA LEU A 108 -0.71 -3.40 14.58
C LEU A 108 -0.80 -1.89 14.82
N SER A 109 0.24 -1.28 15.37
CA SER A 109 0.42 0.18 15.38
C SER A 109 0.83 0.68 14.00
N ASP A 110 0.84 2.01 13.80
CA ASP A 110 1.34 2.60 12.55
C ASP A 110 2.83 2.31 12.36
N GLN A 111 3.61 2.28 13.45
CA GLN A 111 5.02 1.92 13.41
C GLN A 111 5.22 0.44 13.05
N ASP A 112 4.42 -0.48 13.61
CA ASP A 112 4.51 -1.90 13.26
C ASP A 112 4.22 -2.13 11.77
N ILE A 113 3.23 -1.43 11.23
CA ILE A 113 2.90 -1.47 9.79
C ILE A 113 4.06 -0.94 8.96
N ALA A 114 4.67 0.17 9.34
CA ALA A 114 5.81 0.74 8.63
C ALA A 114 7.03 -0.20 8.67
N ASP A 115 7.34 -0.77 9.82
CA ASP A 115 8.47 -1.69 10.00
C ASP A 115 8.28 -2.98 9.19
N LEU A 116 7.11 -3.60 9.26
CA LEU A 116 6.78 -4.78 8.46
C LEU A 116 6.84 -4.51 6.96
N ALA A 117 6.35 -3.34 6.53
CA ALA A 117 6.41 -2.92 5.13
C ALA A 117 7.86 -2.73 4.68
N ALA A 118 8.71 -2.08 5.49
CA ALA A 118 10.14 -1.91 5.21
C ALA A 118 10.85 -3.27 5.11
N TYR A 119 10.55 -4.20 6.01
CA TYR A 119 11.15 -5.54 5.97
C TYR A 119 10.78 -6.30 4.71
N PHE A 120 9.49 -6.47 4.41
CA PHE A 120 9.07 -7.26 3.25
C PHE A 120 9.41 -6.59 1.91
N SER A 121 9.43 -5.27 1.85
CA SER A 121 9.85 -4.54 0.65
C SER A 121 11.34 -4.72 0.33
N SER A 122 12.17 -4.94 1.34
CA SER A 122 13.60 -5.18 1.19
C SER A 122 13.97 -6.61 0.78
N GLN A 123 12.99 -7.52 0.75
CA GLN A 123 13.24 -8.92 0.39
C GLN A 123 13.21 -9.12 -1.12
N ASP A 124 13.99 -10.07 -1.62
CA ASP A 124 13.98 -10.45 -3.03
C ASP A 124 12.76 -11.32 -3.35
N GLN A 125 11.98 -10.88 -4.33
CA GLN A 125 10.84 -11.65 -4.83
C GLN A 125 11.34 -12.79 -5.73
N LYS A 126 10.91 -14.01 -5.43
CA LYS A 126 11.15 -15.18 -6.28
C LYS A 126 10.09 -15.25 -7.37
N ALA A 127 10.53 -15.21 -8.63
CA ALA A 127 9.64 -15.42 -9.77
C ALA A 127 9.05 -16.84 -9.74
N GLY A 128 7.88 -16.99 -10.36
CA GLY A 128 7.31 -18.27 -10.72
C GLY A 128 7.58 -18.59 -12.19
N GLU A 129 6.77 -19.49 -12.71
CA GLU A 129 6.81 -19.89 -14.12
C GLU A 129 5.44 -19.62 -14.76
N ALA A 130 5.44 -19.34 -16.06
CA ALA A 130 4.23 -19.26 -16.86
C ALA A 130 4.21 -20.46 -17.85
N PRO A 131 3.07 -21.13 -18.03
CA PRO A 131 2.91 -22.14 -19.08
C PRO A 131 3.22 -21.54 -20.45
N GLU A 132 3.96 -22.27 -21.28
CA GLU A 132 4.43 -21.76 -22.57
C GLU A 132 3.27 -21.40 -23.51
N ASP A 133 2.21 -22.20 -23.49
CA ASP A 133 1.03 -22.07 -24.36
C ASP A 133 0.19 -20.80 -24.10
N ILE A 134 0.36 -20.15 -22.93
CA ILE A 134 -0.37 -18.91 -22.60
C ILE A 134 0.47 -17.64 -22.78
N ILE A 135 1.78 -17.74 -23.00
CA ILE A 135 2.68 -16.60 -23.00
C ILE A 135 2.28 -15.56 -24.03
N GLU A 136 2.00 -15.99 -25.27
CA GLU A 136 1.64 -15.07 -26.36
C GLU A 136 0.35 -14.32 -26.04
N ALA A 137 -0.70 -15.04 -25.66
CA ALA A 137 -2.00 -14.45 -25.33
C ALA A 137 -1.92 -13.54 -24.10
N GLY A 138 -1.20 -13.99 -23.06
CA GLY A 138 -0.98 -13.20 -21.84
C GLY A 138 -0.19 -11.93 -22.11
N GLN A 139 0.87 -12.01 -22.90
CA GLN A 139 1.67 -10.85 -23.30
C GLN A 139 0.85 -9.88 -24.16
N ALA A 140 0.08 -10.36 -25.12
CA ALA A 140 -0.77 -9.51 -25.96
C ALA A 140 -1.77 -8.73 -25.11
N LEU A 141 -2.47 -9.40 -24.21
CA LEU A 141 -3.45 -8.75 -23.33
C LEU A 141 -2.79 -7.83 -22.31
N TYR A 142 -1.67 -8.23 -21.70
CA TYR A 142 -0.94 -7.41 -20.72
C TYR A 142 -0.43 -6.10 -21.33
N ARG A 143 0.19 -6.20 -22.53
CA ARG A 143 0.85 -5.05 -23.19
C ARG A 143 -0.13 -4.23 -24.03
N GLY A 144 -1.03 -4.86 -24.74
CA GLY A 144 -1.96 -4.21 -25.67
C GLY A 144 -3.32 -3.88 -25.07
N GLY A 145 -3.76 -4.63 -24.06
CA GLY A 145 -5.16 -4.59 -23.63
C GLY A 145 -6.10 -5.16 -24.73
N ASN A 146 -7.31 -4.65 -24.76
CA ASN A 146 -8.27 -4.95 -25.83
C ASN A 146 -9.14 -3.72 -26.09
N ALA A 147 -8.87 -2.98 -27.15
CA ALA A 147 -9.55 -1.73 -27.47
C ALA A 147 -11.04 -1.93 -27.78
N GLU A 148 -11.42 -3.03 -28.43
CA GLU A 148 -12.82 -3.31 -28.77
C GLU A 148 -13.67 -3.53 -27.53
N ARG A 149 -13.10 -4.15 -26.49
CA ARG A 149 -13.75 -4.36 -25.20
C ARG A 149 -13.46 -3.25 -24.19
N GLY A 150 -12.70 -2.25 -24.58
CA GLY A 150 -12.28 -1.13 -23.72
C GLY A 150 -11.38 -1.56 -22.57
N ILE A 151 -10.60 -2.63 -22.71
CA ILE A 151 -9.65 -3.10 -21.70
C ILE A 151 -8.35 -2.34 -21.89
N THR A 152 -8.01 -1.53 -20.89
CA THR A 152 -6.74 -0.79 -20.83
C THR A 152 -5.57 -1.75 -20.62
N SER A 153 -4.45 -1.51 -21.30
CA SER A 153 -3.23 -2.31 -21.11
C SER A 153 -2.71 -2.22 -19.67
N CYS A 154 -2.35 -3.35 -19.10
CA CYS A 154 -1.84 -3.44 -17.72
C CYS A 154 -0.47 -2.75 -17.57
N ILE A 155 0.34 -2.80 -18.65
CA ILE A 155 1.66 -2.18 -18.73
C ILE A 155 1.63 -0.68 -18.43
N SER A 156 0.54 0.02 -18.73
CA SER A 156 0.40 1.48 -18.56
C SER A 156 0.57 1.91 -17.09
N CYS A 157 0.18 1.08 -16.13
CA CYS A 157 0.29 1.34 -14.71
C CYS A 157 1.31 0.43 -14.02
N HIS A 158 1.35 -0.85 -14.42
CA HIS A 158 2.20 -1.83 -13.75
C HIS A 158 3.59 -1.98 -14.40
N GLY A 159 3.87 -1.23 -15.47
CA GLY A 159 5.17 -1.23 -16.15
C GLY A 159 5.42 -2.47 -17.01
N PRO A 160 6.50 -2.46 -17.83
CA PRO A 160 6.77 -3.51 -18.81
C PRO A 160 7.04 -4.89 -18.20
N ASN A 161 7.58 -4.91 -17.00
CA ASN A 161 7.96 -6.12 -16.26
C ASN A 161 7.07 -6.37 -15.04
N GLY A 162 5.92 -5.72 -14.94
CA GLY A 162 5.00 -5.89 -13.81
C GLY A 162 5.54 -5.41 -12.45
N LYS A 163 6.61 -4.61 -12.45
CA LYS A 163 7.22 -4.09 -11.21
C LYS A 163 6.45 -2.91 -10.61
N GLY A 164 5.43 -2.42 -11.31
CA GLY A 164 4.60 -1.33 -10.83
C GLY A 164 5.32 0.02 -10.77
N MET A 165 4.73 0.92 -10.00
CA MET A 165 5.28 2.26 -9.77
C MET A 165 4.94 2.69 -8.34
N GLY A 166 5.88 2.47 -7.41
CA GLY A 166 5.65 2.64 -5.97
C GLY A 166 5.16 4.03 -5.58
N LEU A 167 5.75 5.09 -6.14
CA LEU A 167 5.35 6.47 -5.86
C LEU A 167 3.94 6.81 -6.35
N ALA A 168 3.47 6.14 -7.39
CA ALA A 168 2.10 6.29 -7.90
C ALA A 168 1.11 5.30 -7.26
N GLY A 169 1.57 4.44 -6.34
CA GLY A 169 0.74 3.46 -5.65
C GLY A 169 0.37 2.23 -6.49
N PHE A 170 1.00 2.03 -7.64
CA PHE A 170 0.81 0.84 -8.47
C PHE A 170 1.71 -0.30 -8.00
N PRO A 171 1.13 -1.43 -7.55
CA PRO A 171 1.90 -2.53 -6.96
C PRO A 171 2.71 -3.33 -7.97
N VAL A 172 3.72 -4.02 -7.46
CA VAL A 172 4.36 -5.15 -8.15
C VAL A 172 3.32 -6.26 -8.31
N ILE A 173 3.18 -6.77 -9.53
CA ILE A 173 2.26 -7.88 -9.87
C ILE A 173 2.97 -9.03 -10.56
N SER A 174 4.20 -8.82 -11.02
CA SER A 174 5.04 -9.89 -11.59
C SER A 174 5.43 -10.92 -10.55
N GLY A 175 5.65 -12.15 -10.97
CA GLY A 175 6.09 -13.26 -10.10
C GLY A 175 5.10 -13.67 -9.01
N GLN A 176 3.88 -13.10 -9.00
CA GLN A 176 2.85 -13.40 -8.03
C GLN A 176 2.15 -14.72 -8.39
N HIS A 177 1.65 -15.43 -7.39
CA HIS A 177 0.87 -16.66 -7.62
C HIS A 177 -0.33 -16.41 -8.53
N ALA A 178 -0.52 -17.29 -9.52
CA ALA A 178 -1.62 -17.19 -10.45
C ALA A 178 -2.99 -17.26 -9.76
N GLU A 179 -3.14 -18.14 -8.78
CA GLU A 179 -4.37 -18.31 -8.01
C GLU A 179 -4.72 -17.06 -7.21
N TYR A 180 -3.71 -16.45 -6.55
CA TYR A 180 -3.93 -15.20 -5.84
C TYR A 180 -4.31 -14.07 -6.81
N THR A 181 -3.59 -13.91 -7.91
CA THR A 181 -3.85 -12.88 -8.93
C THR A 181 -5.26 -13.04 -9.51
N SER A 182 -5.65 -14.26 -9.89
CA SER A 182 -6.99 -14.58 -10.38
C SER A 182 -8.07 -14.22 -9.36
N SER A 183 -7.87 -14.62 -8.10
CA SER A 183 -8.79 -14.28 -7.02
C SER A 183 -8.96 -12.77 -6.86
N GLN A 184 -7.86 -12.01 -6.89
CA GLN A 184 -7.92 -10.56 -6.72
C GLN A 184 -8.62 -9.86 -7.90
N LEU A 185 -8.36 -10.28 -9.14
CA LEU A 185 -9.05 -9.74 -10.31
C LEU A 185 -10.55 -10.02 -10.24
N LYS A 186 -10.96 -11.23 -9.86
CA LYS A 186 -12.37 -11.59 -9.65
C LYS A 186 -13.01 -10.78 -8.53
N MET A 187 -12.29 -10.54 -7.42
CA MET A 187 -12.77 -9.71 -6.31
C MET A 187 -12.91 -8.24 -6.71
N PHE A 188 -12.05 -7.69 -7.54
CA PHE A 188 -12.23 -6.35 -8.10
C PHE A 188 -13.43 -6.32 -9.06
N ARG A 189 -13.60 -7.33 -9.90
CA ARG A 189 -14.71 -7.43 -10.85
C ARG A 189 -16.08 -7.49 -10.19
N ASN A 190 -16.20 -8.22 -9.10
CA ASN A 190 -17.47 -8.37 -8.38
C ASN A 190 -17.67 -7.37 -7.21
N GLY A 191 -16.71 -6.44 -7.02
CA GLY A 191 -16.81 -5.39 -6.01
C GLY A 191 -16.46 -5.80 -4.58
N THR A 192 -16.13 -7.08 -4.29
CA THR A 192 -15.73 -7.50 -2.94
C THR A 192 -14.38 -6.94 -2.52
N ARG A 193 -13.56 -6.51 -3.50
CA ARG A 193 -12.37 -5.70 -3.30
C ARG A 193 -12.52 -4.36 -4.02
N ALA A 194 -12.62 -3.26 -3.26
CA ALA A 194 -12.88 -1.92 -3.82
C ALA A 194 -11.78 -0.89 -3.48
N ASN A 195 -10.62 -1.34 -2.98
CA ASN A 195 -9.60 -0.47 -2.39
C ASN A 195 -8.54 0.03 -3.39
N SER A 196 -8.82 0.06 -4.69
CA SER A 196 -7.95 0.68 -5.68
C SER A 196 -8.15 2.19 -5.76
N HIS A 197 -7.12 2.93 -6.22
CA HIS A 197 -7.26 4.37 -6.45
C HIS A 197 -8.42 4.65 -7.40
N ASN A 198 -9.38 5.47 -6.98
CA ASN A 198 -10.54 5.90 -7.76
C ASN A 198 -11.26 4.74 -8.49
N GLY A 199 -11.26 3.53 -7.93
CA GLY A 199 -11.92 2.38 -8.54
C GLY A 199 -11.22 1.78 -9.77
N MET A 200 -10.05 2.27 -10.18
CA MET A 200 -9.39 1.89 -11.44
C MET A 200 -9.33 0.38 -11.69
N MET A 201 -8.95 -0.42 -10.67
CA MET A 201 -8.87 -1.87 -10.86
C MET A 201 -10.24 -2.52 -10.97
N ALA A 202 -11.27 -1.97 -10.33
CA ALA A 202 -12.65 -2.46 -10.49
C ALA A 202 -13.15 -2.18 -11.91
N ASP A 203 -12.90 -0.98 -12.44
CA ASP A 203 -13.30 -0.59 -13.80
C ASP A 203 -12.61 -1.44 -14.88
N ILE A 204 -11.33 -1.77 -14.68
CA ILE A 204 -10.59 -2.63 -15.60
C ILE A 204 -11.09 -4.08 -15.48
N ALA A 205 -11.19 -4.59 -14.24
CA ALA A 205 -11.57 -5.97 -13.99
C ALA A 205 -13.01 -6.28 -14.43
N ALA A 206 -13.92 -5.31 -14.37
CA ALA A 206 -15.30 -5.45 -14.85
C ALA A 206 -15.41 -5.86 -16.33
N LYS A 207 -14.39 -5.57 -17.12
CA LYS A 207 -14.32 -5.87 -18.55
C LYS A 207 -13.64 -7.21 -18.87
N LEU A 208 -13.00 -7.85 -17.88
CA LEU A 208 -12.28 -9.11 -18.06
C LEU A 208 -13.23 -10.29 -18.00
N THR A 209 -13.09 -11.23 -18.94
CA THR A 209 -13.72 -12.55 -18.86
C THR A 209 -12.96 -13.47 -17.89
N ASP A 210 -13.49 -14.63 -17.60
CA ASP A 210 -12.76 -15.62 -16.78
C ASP A 210 -11.51 -16.13 -17.51
N ASP A 211 -11.57 -16.26 -18.83
CA ASP A 211 -10.42 -16.66 -19.65
C ASP A 211 -9.33 -15.58 -19.65
N ASP A 212 -9.69 -14.29 -19.75
CA ASP A 212 -8.73 -13.18 -19.61
C ASP A 212 -8.03 -13.22 -18.26
N ILE A 213 -8.79 -13.44 -17.19
CA ILE A 213 -8.25 -13.51 -15.83
C ILE A 213 -7.33 -14.71 -15.67
N ASP A 214 -7.68 -15.86 -16.20
CA ASP A 214 -6.85 -17.08 -16.17
C ASP A 214 -5.53 -16.84 -16.90
N VAL A 215 -5.60 -16.39 -18.15
CA VAL A 215 -4.43 -16.12 -18.99
C VAL A 215 -3.51 -15.05 -18.34
N LEU A 216 -4.06 -13.91 -17.89
CA LEU A 216 -3.28 -12.86 -17.24
C LEU A 216 -2.62 -13.35 -15.96
N SER A 217 -3.33 -14.09 -15.14
CA SER A 217 -2.83 -14.59 -13.85
C SER A 217 -1.66 -15.53 -14.03
N LYS A 218 -1.74 -16.46 -14.98
CA LYS A 218 -0.66 -17.38 -15.32
C LYS A 218 0.53 -16.64 -15.96
N TYR A 219 0.26 -15.71 -16.89
CA TYR A 219 1.31 -14.90 -17.49
C TYR A 219 2.10 -14.11 -16.46
N LEU A 220 1.39 -13.44 -15.54
CA LEU A 220 2.02 -12.62 -14.50
C LEU A 220 2.86 -13.43 -13.52
N SER A 221 2.55 -14.70 -13.30
CA SER A 221 3.35 -15.55 -12.40
C SER A 221 4.76 -15.79 -12.93
N GLY A 222 4.94 -15.85 -14.26
CA GLY A 222 6.24 -16.00 -14.91
C GLY A 222 6.85 -14.68 -15.42
N LEU A 223 6.19 -13.55 -15.25
CA LEU A 223 6.73 -12.24 -15.67
C LEU A 223 7.80 -11.75 -14.68
N TYR A 224 8.97 -11.29 -15.19
CA TYR A 224 10.10 -10.78 -14.40
C TYR A 224 10.90 -9.71 -15.14
#